data_eeddb857d845333bb4c7cd22141d62a5
#
_entry.id   eeddb857d845333bb4c7cd22141d62a5
#
_cell.length_a   1.000
_cell.length_b   1.000
_cell.length_c   1.000
_cell.angle_alpha   90.00
_cell.angle_beta   90.00
_cell.angle_gamma   90.00
#
_symmetry.space_group_name_H-M   'P 1'
#
loop_
_entity.id
_entity.type
_entity.pdbx_description
1 polymer ?
#
loop_
_entity_poly.entity_id
_entity_poly.type
_entity_poly.pdbx_seq_one_letter_code
_entity_poly.pdbx_strand_id
1 'polypeptide(L)'
;EKVYATIHGKTDDSQLCFSSEDMYRQIESYIVDNFGEKGNFRFVIAPDDTPYACTCATCTALGNTEKNATPAVTELILRLSQRFPKHTFFTTSYLTTQQVTDKQLPPNVGVIVSAIDYPPRRTDGKDEQDKKFAEQLDNWKKVTNNIYIWDYINNFDDYLTPFPILKIAQQRLQLFKQHGASGIFFNGSGYSYSSFDEMRTFVLSALLINPELP
;
A
#
# COMPACT_ATOMS: atom_id res chain seq x y z
N GLU A 1 16.82 17.89 11.10
CA GLU A 1 16.96 17.27 12.44
C GLU A 1 15.68 16.62 12.99
N LYS A 2 14.50 16.85 12.43
CA LYS A 2 13.26 16.22 12.92
C LYS A 2 12.66 15.28 11.86
N VAL A 3 13.42 14.29 11.45
CA VAL A 3 12.88 13.23 10.56
C VAL A 3 12.11 12.17 11.34
N TYR A 4 12.40 12.00 12.63
CA TYR A 4 11.74 11.00 13.48
C TYR A 4 10.45 11.52 14.10
N ALA A 5 9.54 10.58 14.36
CA ALA A 5 8.23 10.87 14.91
C ALA A 5 8.30 11.35 16.38
N THR A 6 7.25 12.04 16.80
CA THR A 6 6.94 12.23 18.22
C THR A 6 5.81 11.25 18.57
N ILE A 7 6.09 10.28 19.44
CA ILE A 7 5.14 9.27 19.94
C ILE A 7 5.10 9.39 21.46
N HIS A 8 3.91 9.47 22.04
CA HIS A 8 3.71 9.67 23.48
C HIS A 8 4.54 10.83 24.07
N GLY A 9 4.69 11.91 23.29
CA GLY A 9 5.43 13.12 23.72
C GLY A 9 6.95 13.01 23.65
N LYS A 10 7.51 11.92 23.11
CA LYS A 10 8.96 11.69 22.99
C LYS A 10 9.33 11.46 21.53
N THR A 11 10.56 11.82 21.17
CA THR A 11 11.13 11.44 19.87
C THR A 11 11.33 9.91 19.83
N ASP A 12 10.86 9.30 18.75
CA ASP A 12 10.90 7.85 18.55
C ASP A 12 11.40 7.57 17.14
N ASP A 13 12.49 6.84 17.02
CA ASP A 13 13.16 6.51 15.77
C ASP A 13 12.57 5.29 15.03
N SER A 14 11.62 4.60 15.65
CA SER A 14 10.86 3.53 15.02
C SER A 14 9.84 4.02 13.99
N GLN A 15 9.64 5.35 13.88
CA GLN A 15 8.70 5.93 12.94
C GLN A 15 9.16 7.30 12.45
N LEU A 16 8.70 7.69 11.28
CA LEU A 16 9.03 8.95 10.62
C LEU A 16 7.98 10.05 10.87
N CYS A 17 8.42 11.30 10.81
CA CYS A 17 7.57 12.48 10.88
C CYS A 17 7.24 12.99 9.49
N PHE A 18 6.08 12.64 8.95
CA PHE A 18 5.67 12.98 7.57
C PHE A 18 5.34 14.46 7.36
N SER A 19 5.29 15.26 8.42
CA SER A 19 5.21 16.74 8.33
C SER A 19 6.56 17.43 8.43
N SER A 20 7.67 16.66 8.49
CA SER A 20 9.02 17.21 8.60
C SER A 20 9.49 17.82 7.27
N GLU A 21 9.94 19.05 7.30
CA GLU A 21 10.54 19.72 6.14
C GLU A 21 11.89 19.10 5.78
N ASP A 22 12.65 18.65 6.77
CA ASP A 22 13.92 17.95 6.53
C ASP A 22 13.70 16.61 5.82
N MET A 23 12.66 15.88 6.19
CA MET A 23 12.27 14.65 5.49
C MET A 23 11.86 14.93 4.04
N TYR A 24 11.03 15.95 3.82
CA TYR A 24 10.65 16.34 2.46
C TYR A 24 11.89 16.65 1.60
N ARG A 25 12.82 17.45 2.09
CA ARG A 25 14.04 17.82 1.36
C ARG A 25 14.95 16.62 1.09
N GLN A 26 15.06 15.70 2.02
CA GLN A 26 15.85 14.47 1.81
C GLN A 26 15.23 13.61 0.70
N ILE A 27 13.91 13.44 0.69
CA ILE A 27 13.21 12.70 -0.37
C ILE A 27 13.35 13.43 -1.72
N GLU A 28 13.15 14.75 -1.75
CA GLU A 28 13.31 15.57 -2.95
C GLU A 28 14.71 15.42 -3.54
N SER A 29 15.76 15.61 -2.72
CA SER A 29 17.15 15.45 -3.15
C SER A 29 17.43 14.04 -3.65
N TYR A 30 16.98 13.03 -2.93
CA TYR A 30 17.15 11.63 -3.32
C TYR A 30 16.52 11.34 -4.69
N ILE A 31 15.32 11.86 -4.96
CA ILE A 31 14.64 11.69 -6.25
C ILE A 31 15.43 12.40 -7.36
N VAL A 32 15.84 13.65 -7.16
CA VAL A 32 16.60 14.41 -8.14
C VAL A 32 17.92 13.74 -8.49
N ASP A 33 18.67 13.32 -7.46
CA ASP A 33 20.03 12.79 -7.61
C ASP A 33 20.06 11.40 -8.25
N ASN A 34 19.04 10.57 -8.00
CA ASN A 34 19.05 9.16 -8.44
C ASN A 34 18.10 8.89 -9.62
N PHE A 35 17.03 9.66 -9.79
CA PHE A 35 15.99 9.39 -10.80
C PHE A 35 15.72 10.58 -11.72
N GLY A 36 16.19 11.77 -11.36
CA GLY A 36 15.95 13.00 -12.10
C GLY A 36 14.51 13.50 -12.02
N GLU A 37 14.28 14.71 -12.50
CA GLU A 37 12.95 15.36 -12.44
C GLU A 37 12.00 14.91 -13.57
N LYS A 38 12.52 14.37 -14.66
CA LYS A 38 11.79 14.11 -15.92
C LYS A 38 11.46 12.63 -16.14
N GLY A 39 11.91 11.77 -15.27
CA GLY A 39 11.67 10.33 -15.35
C GLY A 39 10.21 9.97 -15.07
N ASN A 40 9.83 8.75 -15.43
CA ASN A 40 8.52 8.17 -15.10
C ASN A 40 8.72 7.01 -14.13
N PHE A 41 9.10 7.33 -12.91
CA PHE A 41 9.34 6.36 -11.85
C PHE A 41 8.16 6.31 -10.88
N ARG A 42 8.07 5.22 -10.14
CA ARG A 42 7.05 5.00 -9.12
C ARG A 42 7.72 4.90 -7.76
N PHE A 43 7.21 5.67 -6.80
CA PHE A 43 7.71 5.72 -5.43
C PHE A 43 6.62 5.35 -4.45
N VAL A 44 6.98 4.62 -3.42
CA VAL A 44 6.10 4.35 -2.28
C VAL A 44 6.59 5.16 -1.11
N ILE A 45 5.71 5.96 -0.54
CA ILE A 45 5.93 6.76 0.67
C ILE A 45 4.97 6.24 1.73
N ALA A 46 5.49 5.47 2.65
CA ALA A 46 4.70 4.79 3.66
C ALA A 46 5.36 4.90 5.04
N PRO A 47 4.58 4.90 6.12
CA PRO A 47 5.10 4.71 7.48
C PRO A 47 5.81 3.38 7.65
N ASP A 48 6.70 3.31 8.62
CA ASP A 48 7.29 2.07 9.08
C ASP A 48 6.23 1.15 9.72
N ASP A 49 6.54 -0.13 9.82
CA ASP A 49 5.63 -1.19 10.29
C ASP A 49 5.43 -1.13 11.81
N THR A 50 4.85 -0.02 12.27
CA THR A 50 4.50 0.21 13.67
C THR A 50 3.05 0.68 13.81
N PRO A 51 2.38 0.40 14.94
CA PRO A 51 0.99 0.78 15.14
C PRO A 51 0.81 2.24 15.57
N TYR A 52 1.89 3.04 15.61
CA TYR A 52 1.87 4.42 16.09
C TYR A 52 2.26 5.40 15.00
N ALA A 53 1.58 6.54 14.99
CA ALA A 53 1.84 7.67 14.11
C ALA A 53 2.45 8.85 14.87
N CYS A 54 3.12 9.74 14.15
CA CYS A 54 3.64 10.97 14.72
C CYS A 54 2.53 11.90 15.21
N THR A 55 2.63 12.34 16.44
CA THR A 55 1.73 13.30 17.11
C THR A 55 2.43 14.61 17.48
N CYS A 56 3.47 15.02 16.76
CA CYS A 56 4.03 16.36 16.92
C CYS A 56 2.99 17.44 16.57
N ALA A 57 3.22 18.67 16.99
CA ALA A 57 2.25 19.77 16.81
C ALA A 57 1.81 19.91 15.33
N THR A 58 2.73 19.81 14.39
CA THR A 58 2.43 19.93 12.95
C THR A 58 1.59 18.75 12.44
N CYS A 59 1.97 17.51 12.77
CA CYS A 59 1.20 16.33 12.36
C CYS A 59 -0.21 16.35 12.96
N THR A 60 -0.36 16.73 14.23
CA THR A 60 -1.67 16.88 14.90
C THR A 60 -2.51 17.97 14.23
N ALA A 61 -1.91 19.10 13.89
CA ALA A 61 -2.60 20.16 13.17
C ALA A 61 -3.09 19.74 11.77
N LEU A 62 -2.42 18.82 11.12
CA LEU A 62 -2.85 18.18 9.87
C LEU A 62 -3.97 17.16 10.06
N GLY A 63 -4.24 16.72 11.28
CA GLY A 63 -5.27 15.74 11.61
C GLY A 63 -4.77 14.36 12.00
N ASN A 64 -3.45 14.17 12.20
CA ASN A 64 -2.93 12.91 12.72
C ASN A 64 -3.46 12.62 14.13
N THR A 65 -3.66 11.34 14.41
CA THR A 65 -3.84 10.80 15.75
C THR A 65 -2.74 9.78 16.04
N GLU A 66 -2.68 9.24 17.24
CA GLU A 66 -1.68 8.21 17.60
C GLU A 66 -1.70 6.98 16.66
N LYS A 67 -2.85 6.70 16.03
CA LYS A 67 -3.05 5.52 15.17
C LYS A 67 -3.40 5.86 13.73
N ASN A 68 -3.37 7.14 13.37
CA ASN A 68 -3.69 7.58 12.00
C ASN A 68 -2.66 8.59 11.52
N ALA A 69 -1.82 8.17 10.57
CA ALA A 69 -0.84 9.00 9.87
C ALA A 69 -1.33 9.52 8.52
N THR A 70 -2.49 9.06 8.05
CA THR A 70 -3.00 9.37 6.70
C THR A 70 -2.96 10.87 6.36
N PRO A 71 -3.36 11.79 7.28
CA PRO A 71 -3.36 13.21 6.94
C PRO A 71 -1.97 13.76 6.61
N ALA A 72 -0.97 13.49 7.44
CA ALA A 72 0.40 13.98 7.21
C ALA A 72 1.07 13.28 6.02
N VAL A 73 0.86 11.98 5.84
CA VAL A 73 1.37 11.22 4.68
C VAL A 73 0.75 11.75 3.39
N THR A 74 -0.55 12.01 3.37
CA THR A 74 -1.24 12.59 2.20
C THR A 74 -0.66 13.96 1.85
N GLU A 75 -0.43 14.83 2.83
CA GLU A 75 0.15 16.15 2.59
C GLU A 75 1.53 16.06 1.94
N LEU A 76 2.40 15.22 2.50
CA LEU A 76 3.74 15.00 1.95
C LEU A 76 3.70 14.50 0.50
N ILE A 77 2.86 13.49 0.23
CA ILE A 77 2.73 12.91 -1.12
C ILE A 77 2.19 13.93 -2.11
N LEU A 78 1.22 14.75 -1.73
CA LEU A 78 0.68 15.80 -2.59
C LEU A 78 1.76 16.83 -2.94
N ARG A 79 2.59 17.25 -2.00
CA ARG A 79 3.73 18.14 -2.26
C ARG A 79 4.72 17.52 -3.24
N LEU A 80 5.09 16.24 -3.03
CA LEU A 80 5.99 15.52 -3.92
C LEU A 80 5.39 15.35 -5.33
N SER A 81 4.12 15.02 -5.43
CA SER A 81 3.43 14.85 -6.72
C SER A 81 3.35 16.14 -7.54
N GLN A 82 3.21 17.29 -6.89
CA GLN A 82 3.25 18.61 -7.52
C GLN A 82 4.68 18.97 -7.97
N ARG A 83 5.68 18.65 -7.15
CA ARG A 83 7.09 18.89 -7.47
C ARG A 83 7.58 18.02 -8.63
N PHE A 84 7.09 16.79 -8.72
CA PHE A 84 7.47 15.80 -9.71
C PHE A 84 6.26 15.27 -10.50
N PRO A 85 5.67 16.07 -11.40
CA PRO A 85 4.40 15.73 -12.04
C PRO A 85 4.47 14.54 -13.01
N LYS A 86 5.67 14.07 -13.37
CA LYS A 86 5.87 12.89 -14.22
C LYS A 86 6.12 11.61 -13.44
N HIS A 87 6.48 11.71 -12.19
CA HIS A 87 6.61 10.56 -11.30
C HIS A 87 5.25 10.21 -10.68
N THR A 88 5.10 8.98 -10.28
CA THR A 88 3.90 8.50 -9.58
C THR A 88 4.26 8.15 -8.14
N PHE A 89 3.41 8.57 -7.22
CA PHE A 89 3.60 8.36 -5.79
C PHE A 89 2.48 7.51 -5.21
N PHE A 90 2.83 6.56 -4.38
CA PHE A 90 1.87 5.71 -3.68
C PHE A 90 2.09 5.80 -2.16
N THR A 91 1.01 5.78 -1.41
CA THR A 91 1.04 5.38 -0.01
C THR A 91 0.50 3.97 0.14
N THR A 92 0.58 3.40 1.34
CA THR A 92 -0.08 2.15 1.67
C THR A 92 -1.42 2.44 2.37
N SER A 93 -2.40 1.53 2.24
CA SER A 93 -3.54 1.43 3.14
C SER A 93 -3.27 0.27 4.08
N TYR A 94 -2.54 0.56 5.17
CA TYR A 94 -2.04 -0.42 6.13
C TYR A 94 -1.74 0.24 7.47
N LEU A 95 -2.03 -0.42 8.57
CA LEU A 95 -1.80 0.10 9.94
C LEU A 95 -2.22 1.56 10.10
N THR A 96 -1.26 2.45 10.32
CA THR A 96 -1.53 3.87 10.58
C THR A 96 -2.02 4.65 9.35
N THR A 97 -1.97 4.08 8.16
CA THR A 97 -2.52 4.67 6.92
C THR A 97 -3.73 3.90 6.36
N GLN A 98 -4.36 3.06 7.16
CA GLN A 98 -5.52 2.28 6.73
C GLN A 98 -6.75 3.15 6.41
N GLN A 99 -6.91 4.28 7.07
CA GLN A 99 -8.02 5.20 6.81
C GLN A 99 -7.84 5.92 5.48
N VAL A 100 -8.93 6.07 4.75
CA VAL A 100 -8.94 6.82 3.49
C VAL A 100 -8.80 8.31 3.78
N THR A 101 -8.01 9.00 2.96
CA THR A 101 -7.91 10.47 3.03
C THR A 101 -9.22 11.13 2.58
N ASP A 102 -9.50 12.31 3.10
CA ASP A 102 -10.61 13.17 2.68
C ASP A 102 -10.28 14.02 1.43
N LYS A 103 -9.01 14.00 0.98
CA LYS A 103 -8.53 14.77 -0.16
C LYS A 103 -8.64 13.98 -1.45
N GLN A 104 -9.06 14.66 -2.53
CA GLN A 104 -8.92 14.12 -3.88
C GLN A 104 -7.46 14.03 -4.27
N LEU A 105 -7.04 12.87 -4.77
CA LEU A 105 -5.67 12.62 -5.17
C LEU A 105 -5.49 12.87 -6.68
N PRO A 106 -4.42 13.55 -7.10
CA PRO A 106 -4.15 13.77 -8.51
C PRO A 106 -3.82 12.45 -9.25
N PRO A 107 -3.86 12.44 -10.60
CA PRO A 107 -3.64 11.22 -11.38
C PRO A 107 -2.31 10.52 -11.15
N ASN A 108 -1.30 11.23 -10.66
CA ASN A 108 0.01 10.67 -10.33
C ASN A 108 0.15 10.30 -8.84
N VAL A 109 -0.96 10.17 -8.11
CA VAL A 109 -0.97 9.69 -6.73
C VAL A 109 -1.94 8.51 -6.60
N GLY A 110 -1.51 7.46 -5.91
CA GLY A 110 -2.30 6.25 -5.70
C GLY A 110 -2.11 5.65 -4.32
N VAL A 111 -2.71 4.49 -4.15
CA VAL A 111 -2.65 3.71 -2.92
C VAL A 111 -2.34 2.25 -3.21
N ILE A 112 -1.56 1.62 -2.34
CA ILE A 112 -1.36 0.17 -2.29
C ILE A 112 -2.11 -0.35 -1.07
N VAL A 113 -3.22 -1.03 -1.30
CA VAL A 113 -4.07 -1.57 -0.23
C VAL A 113 -3.52 -2.91 0.20
N SER A 114 -3.15 -3.04 1.46
CA SER A 114 -2.70 -4.30 2.04
C SER A 114 -3.89 -5.24 2.26
N ALA A 115 -3.75 -6.47 1.80
CA ALA A 115 -4.71 -7.54 2.01
C ALA A 115 -4.30 -8.48 3.17
N ILE A 116 -3.38 -8.07 4.04
CA ILE A 116 -2.89 -8.89 5.16
C ILE A 116 -4.02 -9.31 6.12
N ASP A 117 -4.96 -8.39 6.38
CA ASP A 117 -6.12 -8.65 7.23
C ASP A 117 -7.29 -9.29 6.48
N TYR A 118 -7.12 -9.56 5.19
CA TYR A 118 -8.08 -10.25 4.34
C TYR A 118 -7.58 -11.67 4.04
N PRO A 119 -7.87 -12.64 4.91
CA PRO A 119 -7.25 -13.95 4.85
C PRO A 119 -7.54 -14.66 3.53
N PRO A 120 -6.55 -15.38 2.97
CA PRO A 120 -6.69 -16.14 1.74
C PRO A 120 -7.61 -17.34 1.96
N ARG A 121 -8.86 -17.19 1.58
CA ARG A 121 -9.88 -18.22 1.64
C ARG A 121 -10.79 -18.08 0.43
N ARG A 122 -11.66 -19.06 0.22
CA ARG A 122 -12.65 -18.98 -0.85
C ARG A 122 -13.48 -17.70 -0.69
N THR A 123 -13.47 -16.87 -1.73
CA THR A 123 -14.30 -15.66 -1.80
C THR A 123 -15.45 -15.92 -2.75
N ASP A 124 -16.68 -15.67 -2.31
CA ASP A 124 -17.85 -15.71 -3.18
C ASP A 124 -18.59 -14.36 -3.21
N GLY A 125 -17.95 -13.31 -2.65
CA GLY A 125 -18.48 -11.95 -2.54
C GLY A 125 -19.62 -11.80 -1.51
N LYS A 126 -19.93 -12.84 -0.76
CA LYS A 126 -21.04 -12.85 0.21
C LYS A 126 -20.58 -12.80 1.65
N ASP A 127 -19.34 -13.18 1.89
CA ASP A 127 -18.74 -13.16 3.20
C ASP A 127 -18.59 -11.74 3.72
N GLU A 128 -18.67 -11.57 5.02
CA GLU A 128 -18.54 -10.26 5.69
C GLU A 128 -17.17 -9.63 5.47
N GLN A 129 -16.12 -10.43 5.36
CA GLN A 129 -14.77 -9.91 5.10
C GLN A 129 -14.59 -9.54 3.63
N ASP A 130 -15.21 -10.26 2.69
CA ASP A 130 -15.24 -9.88 1.29
C ASP A 130 -15.90 -8.50 1.14
N LYS A 131 -17.03 -8.28 1.81
CA LYS A 131 -17.73 -7.00 1.80
C LYS A 131 -16.90 -5.87 2.41
N LYS A 132 -16.26 -6.10 3.54
CA LYS A 132 -15.39 -5.10 4.20
C LYS A 132 -14.21 -4.71 3.32
N PHE A 133 -13.57 -5.70 2.69
CA PHE A 133 -12.45 -5.42 1.80
C PHE A 133 -12.90 -4.69 0.53
N ALA A 134 -14.01 -5.11 -0.06
CA ALA A 134 -14.64 -4.43 -1.18
C ALA A 134 -15.00 -2.98 -0.85
N GLU A 135 -15.62 -2.74 0.33
CA GLU A 135 -15.92 -1.40 0.81
C GLU A 135 -14.69 -0.53 1.00
N GLN A 136 -13.59 -1.10 1.50
CA GLN A 136 -12.30 -0.40 1.61
C GLN A 136 -11.80 0.05 0.24
N LEU A 137 -11.85 -0.82 -0.78
CA LEU A 137 -11.49 -0.48 -2.15
C LEU A 137 -12.40 0.60 -2.74
N ASP A 138 -13.71 0.46 -2.55
CA ASP A 138 -14.70 1.44 -3.02
C ASP A 138 -14.53 2.81 -2.36
N ASN A 139 -14.11 2.84 -1.10
CA ASN A 139 -13.81 4.08 -0.41
C ASN A 139 -12.54 4.75 -0.97
N TRP A 140 -11.49 4.00 -1.25
CA TRP A 140 -10.31 4.52 -1.94
C TRP A 140 -10.61 4.98 -3.36
N LYS A 141 -11.49 4.29 -4.08
CA LYS A 141 -11.92 4.65 -5.43
C LYS A 141 -12.60 6.03 -5.51
N LYS A 142 -13.18 6.51 -4.42
CA LYS A 142 -13.75 7.86 -4.36
C LYS A 142 -12.70 8.96 -4.46
N VAL A 143 -11.45 8.69 -4.11
CA VAL A 143 -10.37 9.69 -4.01
C VAL A 143 -9.23 9.46 -5.00
N THR A 144 -9.06 8.26 -5.55
CA THR A 144 -8.05 7.94 -6.58
C THR A 144 -8.50 6.81 -7.49
N ASN A 145 -8.02 6.84 -8.74
CA ASN A 145 -8.16 5.71 -9.69
C ASN A 145 -6.91 4.82 -9.73
N ASN A 146 -5.84 5.18 -9.01
CA ASN A 146 -4.60 4.42 -8.93
C ASN A 146 -4.60 3.53 -7.68
N ILE A 147 -5.33 2.41 -7.74
CA ILE A 147 -5.43 1.45 -6.64
C ILE A 147 -4.63 0.20 -7.01
N TYR A 148 -3.67 -0.13 -6.18
CA TYR A 148 -2.91 -1.37 -6.25
C TYR A 148 -3.17 -2.19 -5.00
N ILE A 149 -2.97 -3.50 -5.12
CA ILE A 149 -3.15 -4.44 -4.00
C ILE A 149 -1.79 -5.05 -3.65
N TRP A 150 -1.54 -5.19 -2.37
CA TRP A 150 -0.46 -6.02 -1.83
C TRP A 150 -1.11 -7.23 -1.19
N ASP A 151 -1.04 -8.37 -1.86
CA ASP A 151 -1.65 -9.61 -1.41
C ASP A 151 -0.61 -10.69 -1.09
N TYR A 152 -1.03 -11.70 -0.38
CA TYR A 152 -0.18 -12.75 0.17
C TYR A 152 -0.66 -14.11 -0.37
N ILE A 153 0.26 -14.87 -0.95
CA ILE A 153 -0.06 -16.12 -1.65
C ILE A 153 0.68 -17.34 -1.10
N ASN A 154 1.24 -17.23 0.09
CA ASN A 154 2.01 -18.32 0.69
C ASN A 154 1.68 -18.49 2.17
N ASN A 155 2.05 -19.66 2.70
CA ASN A 155 2.17 -19.88 4.14
C ASN A 155 3.55 -19.39 4.58
N PHE A 156 3.61 -18.27 5.27
CA PHE A 156 4.86 -17.65 5.70
C PHE A 156 5.47 -18.31 6.96
N ASP A 157 4.70 -19.16 7.65
CA ASP A 157 5.20 -19.97 8.76
C ASP A 157 5.90 -21.26 8.29
N ASP A 158 5.50 -21.76 7.10
CA ASP A 158 6.10 -22.94 6.48
C ASP A 158 5.97 -22.90 4.95
N TYR A 159 7.01 -22.47 4.28
CA TYR A 159 7.04 -22.28 2.83
C TYR A 159 6.92 -23.57 2.03
N LEU A 160 7.30 -24.71 2.61
CA LEU A 160 7.25 -26.02 1.94
C LEU A 160 5.90 -26.72 2.08
N THR A 161 5.09 -26.33 3.04
CA THR A 161 3.72 -26.84 3.16
C THR A 161 2.87 -26.36 1.98
N PRO A 162 2.19 -27.27 1.26
CA PRO A 162 1.29 -26.88 0.17
C PRO A 162 0.22 -25.89 0.63
N PHE A 163 0.14 -24.76 -0.07
CA PHE A 163 -0.82 -23.72 0.19
C PHE A 163 -1.82 -23.61 -0.98
N PRO A 164 -3.10 -24.00 -0.81
CA PRO A 164 -4.08 -24.17 -1.90
C PRO A 164 -4.63 -22.82 -2.37
N ILE A 165 -3.77 -21.94 -2.90
CA ILE A 165 -4.09 -20.55 -3.20
C ILE A 165 -4.64 -20.33 -4.63
N LEU A 166 -4.39 -21.22 -5.59
CA LEU A 166 -4.61 -20.91 -7.01
C LEU A 166 -6.05 -20.48 -7.35
N LYS A 167 -7.03 -21.29 -6.93
CA LYS A 167 -8.44 -20.95 -7.15
C LYS A 167 -8.89 -19.74 -6.33
N ILE A 168 -8.35 -19.61 -5.14
CA ILE A 168 -8.62 -18.47 -4.26
C ILE A 168 -8.05 -17.19 -4.87
N ALA A 169 -6.82 -17.23 -5.38
CA ALA A 169 -6.17 -16.10 -6.05
C ALA A 169 -6.99 -15.61 -7.25
N GLN A 170 -7.52 -16.52 -8.08
CA GLN A 170 -8.40 -16.16 -9.19
C GLN A 170 -9.63 -15.38 -8.70
N GLN A 171 -10.35 -15.89 -7.71
CA GLN A 171 -11.53 -15.24 -7.15
C GLN A 171 -11.20 -13.86 -6.57
N ARG A 172 -10.06 -13.75 -5.86
CA ARG A 172 -9.58 -12.49 -5.31
C ARG A 172 -9.24 -11.48 -6.42
N LEU A 173 -8.53 -11.90 -7.46
CA LEU A 173 -8.22 -11.05 -8.61
C LEU A 173 -9.49 -10.51 -9.29
N GLN A 174 -10.52 -11.36 -9.44
CA GLN A 174 -11.82 -10.94 -9.98
C GLN A 174 -12.48 -9.89 -9.07
N LEU A 175 -12.51 -10.13 -7.76
CA LEU A 175 -13.03 -9.17 -6.78
C LEU A 175 -12.27 -7.83 -6.85
N PHE A 176 -10.95 -7.86 -6.80
CA PHE A 176 -10.12 -6.66 -6.84
C PHE A 176 -10.35 -5.83 -8.12
N LYS A 177 -10.40 -6.53 -9.27
CA LYS A 177 -10.69 -5.91 -10.56
C LYS A 177 -12.08 -5.25 -10.59
N GLN A 178 -13.11 -5.93 -10.07
CA GLN A 178 -14.48 -5.39 -9.98
C GLN A 178 -14.53 -4.10 -9.15
N HIS A 179 -13.73 -4.00 -8.09
CA HIS A 179 -13.64 -2.85 -7.21
C HIS A 179 -12.57 -1.83 -7.61
N GLY A 180 -12.03 -1.92 -8.85
CA GLY A 180 -11.22 -0.87 -9.46
C GLY A 180 -9.73 -0.98 -9.21
N ALA A 181 -9.21 -2.10 -8.71
CA ALA A 181 -7.77 -2.30 -8.64
C ALA A 181 -7.15 -2.35 -10.05
N SER A 182 -6.07 -1.59 -10.23
CA SER A 182 -5.34 -1.46 -11.50
C SER A 182 -4.10 -2.35 -11.57
N GLY A 183 -3.66 -2.88 -10.44
CA GLY A 183 -2.51 -3.77 -10.35
C GLY A 183 -2.43 -4.46 -9.02
N ILE A 184 -1.56 -5.47 -8.94
CA ILE A 184 -1.35 -6.24 -7.73
C ILE A 184 0.12 -6.64 -7.59
N PHE A 185 0.58 -6.70 -6.37
CA PHE A 185 1.81 -7.35 -5.97
C PHE A 185 1.47 -8.56 -5.10
N PHE A 186 1.87 -9.74 -5.55
CA PHE A 186 1.79 -10.96 -4.76
C PHE A 186 3.08 -11.17 -3.96
N ASN A 187 3.00 -11.08 -2.66
CA ASN A 187 4.07 -11.47 -1.76
C ASN A 187 3.98 -12.99 -1.53
N GLY A 188 4.93 -13.74 -2.06
CA GLY A 188 4.65 -15.15 -2.21
C GLY A 188 5.76 -16.17 -2.14
N SER A 189 7.04 -15.84 -2.20
CA SER A 189 8.06 -16.88 -2.09
C SER A 189 8.93 -16.72 -0.86
N GLY A 190 9.33 -17.84 -0.30
CA GLY A 190 10.30 -17.90 0.77
C GLY A 190 11.72 -17.89 0.22
N TYR A 191 12.33 -16.74 0.15
CA TYR A 191 13.70 -16.51 -0.30
C TYR A 191 14.00 -17.04 -1.72
N SER A 192 14.04 -18.35 -1.94
CA SER A 192 14.38 -18.93 -3.24
C SER A 192 13.43 -20.05 -3.66
N TYR A 193 12.58 -20.53 -2.76
CA TYR A 193 11.70 -21.67 -3.04
C TYR A 193 10.50 -21.71 -2.10
N SER A 194 9.43 -22.29 -2.59
CA SER A 194 8.23 -22.63 -1.83
C SER A 194 7.50 -23.76 -2.52
N SER A 195 6.50 -24.32 -1.83
CA SER A 195 5.71 -25.44 -2.36
C SER A 195 5.08 -25.09 -3.72
N PHE A 196 5.35 -25.91 -4.72
CA PHE A 196 4.85 -25.76 -6.11
C PHE A 196 5.14 -24.39 -6.76
N ASP A 197 6.28 -23.78 -6.48
CA ASP A 197 6.60 -22.40 -6.83
C ASP A 197 6.50 -22.13 -8.35
N GLU A 198 7.09 -22.99 -9.18
CA GLU A 198 7.02 -22.85 -10.64
C GLU A 198 5.59 -22.92 -11.16
N MET A 199 4.80 -23.88 -10.68
CA MET A 199 3.39 -24.02 -11.07
C MET A 199 2.57 -22.81 -10.62
N ARG A 200 2.76 -22.34 -9.40
CA ARG A 200 2.08 -21.16 -8.87
C ARG A 200 2.44 -19.92 -9.69
N THR A 201 3.72 -19.71 -9.93
CA THR A 201 4.21 -18.57 -10.72
C THR A 201 3.60 -18.59 -12.13
N PHE A 202 3.56 -19.74 -12.79
CA PHE A 202 2.95 -19.88 -14.11
C PHE A 202 1.46 -19.54 -14.09
N VAL A 203 0.69 -20.16 -13.18
CA VAL A 203 -0.77 -19.96 -13.11
C VAL A 203 -1.10 -18.54 -12.70
N LEU A 204 -0.44 -18.00 -11.66
CA LEU A 204 -0.69 -16.64 -11.21
C LEU A 204 -0.31 -15.59 -12.26
N SER A 205 0.77 -15.80 -13.01
CA SER A 205 1.13 -14.92 -14.13
C SER A 205 0.06 -14.90 -15.21
N ALA A 206 -0.51 -16.06 -15.56
CA ALA A 206 -1.62 -16.15 -16.51
C ALA A 206 -2.88 -15.43 -15.99
N LEU A 207 -3.23 -15.63 -14.72
CA LEU A 207 -4.37 -14.99 -14.07
C LEU A 207 -4.20 -13.47 -13.92
N LEU A 208 -2.98 -12.97 -13.76
CA LEU A 208 -2.69 -11.54 -13.76
C LEU A 208 -2.97 -10.88 -15.13
N ILE A 209 -2.75 -11.64 -16.22
CA ILE A 209 -3.08 -11.17 -17.57
C ILE A 209 -4.59 -11.23 -17.79
N ASN A 210 -5.21 -12.34 -17.40
CA ASN A 210 -6.66 -12.56 -17.55
C ASN A 210 -7.23 -13.37 -16.38
N PRO A 211 -7.88 -12.75 -15.40
CA PRO A 211 -8.46 -13.45 -14.25
C PRO A 211 -9.70 -14.30 -14.61
N GLU A 212 -10.20 -14.22 -15.85
CA GLU A 212 -11.35 -14.99 -16.31
C GLU A 212 -10.97 -16.31 -17.02
N LEU A 213 -9.70 -16.70 -16.98
CA LEU A 213 -9.26 -18.00 -17.52
C LEU A 213 -9.99 -19.16 -16.81
N PRO A 214 -10.32 -20.24 -17.56
CA PRO A 214 -11.04 -21.40 -17.01
C PRO A 214 -10.23 -22.17 -15.97
#